data_20f397b7053cd1f5df8149d8c79a592e
#
_entry.id   20f397b7053cd1f5df8149d8c79a592e
#
_cell.length_a   1.000
_cell.length_b   1.000
_cell.length_c   1.000
_cell.angle_alpha   90.00
_cell.angle_beta   90.00
_cell.angle_gamma   90.00
#
_symmetry.space_group_name_H-M   'P 1'
#
loop_
_entity.id
_entity.type
_entity.pdbx_description
1 polymer ?
#
loop_
_entity_poly.entity_id
_entity_poly.type
_entity_poly.pdbx_seq_one_letter_code
_entity_poly.pdbx_strand_id
1 'polypeptide(L)'
;PPDLQDRIAKSGIRNSHLTSIAPTGTISFTADNISSGVEPVFMHEVDRTVLQEGGAQIIKLQDYVYANYGIKAETTEDLTVEDHLKMQVAIQPYIDSAVSKTINVGENVTFEEFKDVYIQGWRGKLKGVTTFRLAGKRYGILNKSEPSVKEEEGAACFIDPTTGQKECG
;
A
#
# COMPACT_ATOMS: atom_id res chain seq x y z
N PRO A 1 -4.31 -9.75 -33.10
CA PRO A 1 -4.34 -10.39 -34.43
C PRO A 1 -5.16 -9.54 -35.39
N PRO A 2 -4.75 -9.38 -36.69
CA PRO A 2 -5.47 -8.56 -37.66
C PRO A 2 -6.94 -8.95 -37.83
N ASP A 3 -7.24 -10.22 -37.84
CA ASP A 3 -8.60 -10.77 -37.93
C ASP A 3 -9.49 -10.35 -36.74
N LEU A 4 -8.94 -10.22 -35.55
CA LEU A 4 -9.68 -9.74 -34.37
C LEU A 4 -10.06 -8.26 -34.51
N GLN A 5 -9.16 -7.43 -35.00
CA GLN A 5 -9.43 -6.01 -35.24
C GLN A 5 -10.57 -5.85 -36.26
N ASP A 6 -10.53 -6.59 -37.36
CA ASP A 6 -11.58 -6.57 -38.39
C ASP A 6 -12.94 -7.04 -37.83
N ARG A 7 -12.94 -8.06 -36.99
CA ARG A 7 -14.16 -8.53 -36.33
C ARG A 7 -14.73 -7.49 -35.39
N ILE A 8 -13.89 -6.85 -34.57
CA ILE A 8 -14.31 -5.77 -33.68
C ILE A 8 -14.86 -4.60 -34.46
N ALA A 9 -14.22 -4.19 -35.57
CA ALA A 9 -14.67 -3.12 -36.41
C ALA A 9 -16.04 -3.40 -37.04
N LYS A 10 -16.34 -4.65 -37.39
CA LYS A 10 -17.62 -5.07 -38.00
C LYS A 10 -18.74 -5.28 -36.98
N SER A 11 -18.44 -5.86 -35.83
CA SER A 11 -19.44 -6.34 -34.87
C SER A 11 -19.49 -5.53 -33.57
N GLY A 12 -18.55 -4.61 -33.39
CA GLY A 12 -18.35 -3.93 -32.12
C GLY A 12 -17.73 -4.85 -31.04
N ILE A 13 -17.60 -4.31 -29.85
CA ILE A 13 -17.12 -5.02 -28.66
C ILE A 13 -18.13 -4.79 -27.52
N ARG A 14 -18.42 -5.86 -26.78
CA ARG A 14 -19.39 -5.80 -25.69
C ARG A 14 -18.94 -4.95 -24.53
N ASN A 15 -17.67 -5.13 -24.12
CA ASN A 15 -17.11 -4.46 -22.95
C ASN A 15 -16.17 -3.35 -23.40
N SER A 16 -16.41 -2.12 -22.95
CA SER A 16 -15.57 -0.96 -23.27
C SER A 16 -14.27 -0.93 -22.46
N HIS A 17 -14.25 -1.60 -21.30
CA HIS A 17 -13.10 -1.67 -20.40
C HIS A 17 -12.77 -3.14 -20.14
N LEU A 18 -11.58 -3.57 -20.54
CA LEU A 18 -11.13 -4.95 -20.46
C LEU A 18 -10.01 -5.15 -19.44
N THR A 19 -9.27 -4.08 -19.13
CA THR A 19 -8.10 -4.13 -18.25
C THR A 19 -8.24 -3.17 -17.07
N SER A 20 -7.75 -3.61 -15.91
CA SER A 20 -7.64 -2.80 -14.70
C SER A 20 -6.45 -3.24 -13.88
N ILE A 21 -5.89 -2.33 -13.07
CA ILE A 21 -4.91 -2.69 -12.05
C ILE A 21 -5.57 -2.42 -10.70
N ALA A 22 -5.87 -3.53 -9.99
CA ALA A 22 -6.47 -3.50 -8.67
C ALA A 22 -5.40 -3.35 -7.57
N PRO A 23 -5.77 -2.93 -6.33
CA PRO A 23 -4.82 -2.79 -5.23
C PRO A 23 -4.16 -4.10 -4.80
N THR A 24 -4.85 -5.21 -4.87
CA THR A 24 -4.41 -6.60 -4.54
C THR A 24 -3.73 -6.75 -3.17
N GLY A 25 -3.90 -5.81 -2.24
CA GLY A 25 -3.20 -5.77 -0.95
C GLY A 25 -3.40 -7.01 -0.09
N THR A 26 -4.62 -7.51 0.03
CA THR A 26 -4.90 -8.73 0.81
C THR A 26 -4.55 -10.00 0.03
N ILE A 27 -4.85 -10.03 -1.25
CA ILE A 27 -4.62 -11.21 -2.09
C ILE A 27 -3.12 -11.50 -2.32
N SER A 28 -2.24 -10.49 -2.18
CA SER A 28 -0.79 -10.68 -2.27
C SER A 28 -0.24 -11.68 -1.25
N PHE A 29 -0.93 -11.88 -0.11
CA PHE A 29 -0.52 -12.88 0.88
C PHE A 29 -0.68 -14.31 0.38
N THR A 30 -1.58 -14.57 -0.55
CA THR A 30 -1.70 -15.90 -1.18
C THR A 30 -0.57 -16.17 -2.17
N ALA A 31 0.22 -15.16 -2.51
CA ALA A 31 1.40 -15.22 -3.35
C ALA A 31 2.67 -14.87 -2.54
N ASP A 32 2.77 -15.41 -1.33
CA ASP A 32 3.92 -15.28 -0.43
C ASP A 32 4.32 -13.84 -0.10
N ASN A 33 3.34 -12.94 0.03
CA ASN A 33 3.55 -11.54 0.36
C ASN A 33 4.43 -10.79 -0.66
N ILE A 34 4.29 -11.11 -1.94
CA ILE A 34 4.87 -10.29 -3.02
C ILE A 34 4.20 -8.92 -3.04
N SER A 35 4.91 -7.90 -3.51
CA SER A 35 4.34 -6.55 -3.64
C SER A 35 3.03 -6.54 -4.42
N SER A 36 2.09 -5.71 -4.00
CA SER A 36 0.72 -5.68 -4.53
C SER A 36 0.57 -4.73 -5.71
N GLY A 37 -0.06 -5.18 -6.78
CA GLY A 37 -0.35 -4.36 -7.97
C GLY A 37 0.90 -3.75 -8.60
N VAL A 38 0.96 -2.43 -8.65
CA VAL A 38 2.12 -1.63 -9.12
C VAL A 38 2.75 -0.82 -7.99
N GLU A 39 2.52 -1.25 -6.76
CA GLU A 39 3.14 -0.60 -5.61
C GLU A 39 4.59 -1.09 -5.44
N PRO A 40 5.50 -0.21 -4.97
CA PRO A 40 6.80 -0.67 -4.48
C PRO A 40 6.62 -1.53 -3.23
N VAL A 41 7.66 -2.22 -2.83
CA VAL A 41 7.69 -2.89 -1.54
C VAL A 41 7.43 -1.87 -0.43
N PHE A 42 6.46 -2.14 0.44
CA PHE A 42 6.17 -1.21 1.54
C PHE A 42 7.36 -1.13 2.50
N MET A 43 7.80 -2.29 2.97
CA MET A 43 9.00 -2.49 3.81
C MET A 43 9.48 -3.93 3.64
N HIS A 44 10.77 -4.18 3.86
CA HIS A 44 11.32 -5.54 3.78
C HIS A 44 10.79 -6.45 4.89
N GLU A 45 10.50 -5.88 6.06
CA GLU A 45 9.93 -6.58 7.22
C GLU A 45 8.83 -5.72 7.83
N VAL A 46 7.67 -6.32 8.08
CA VAL A 46 6.52 -5.63 8.66
C VAL A 46 5.85 -6.49 9.73
N ASP A 47 5.37 -5.84 10.77
CA ASP A 47 4.50 -6.44 11.76
C ASP A 47 3.05 -6.16 11.37
N ARG A 48 2.29 -7.24 11.14
CA ARG A 48 0.89 -7.15 10.78
C ARG A 48 0.00 -7.65 11.90
N THR A 49 -0.94 -6.82 12.31
CA THR A 49 -1.99 -7.22 13.23
C THR A 49 -3.12 -7.92 12.48
N VAL A 50 -3.37 -9.18 12.81
CA VAL A 50 -4.46 -10.00 12.27
C VAL A 50 -5.45 -10.27 13.38
N LEU A 51 -6.74 -9.99 13.12
CA LEU A 51 -7.82 -10.33 14.06
C LEU A 51 -8.24 -11.78 13.85
N GLN A 52 -8.18 -12.60 14.89
CA GLN A 52 -8.62 -14.00 14.90
C GLN A 52 -9.65 -14.24 16.01
N GLU A 53 -10.31 -15.41 15.99
CA GLU A 53 -11.18 -15.87 17.10
C GLU A 53 -10.33 -16.09 18.36
N GLY A 54 -10.12 -15.09 19.15
CA GLY A 54 -9.28 -15.13 20.35
C GLY A 54 -8.47 -13.86 20.57
N GLY A 55 -8.57 -12.91 19.65
CA GLY A 55 -7.94 -11.61 19.79
C GLY A 55 -7.06 -11.21 18.62
N ALA A 56 -6.33 -10.12 18.79
CA ALA A 56 -5.37 -9.62 17.82
C ALA A 56 -4.04 -10.39 17.95
N GLN A 57 -3.54 -10.90 16.84
CA GLN A 57 -2.22 -11.54 16.76
C GLN A 57 -1.31 -10.73 15.85
N ILE A 58 -0.07 -10.52 16.27
CA ILE A 58 0.96 -9.89 15.43
C ILE A 58 1.71 -10.98 14.67
N ILE A 59 1.72 -10.87 13.36
CA ILE A 59 2.45 -11.76 12.46
C ILE A 59 3.56 -10.96 11.79
N LYS A 60 4.80 -11.44 11.90
CA LYS A 60 5.95 -10.88 11.18
C LYS A 60 5.93 -11.39 9.75
N LEU A 61 5.94 -10.47 8.81
CA LEU A 61 5.94 -10.75 7.38
C LEU A 61 7.19 -10.13 6.75
N GLN A 62 7.79 -10.87 5.84
CA GLN A 62 8.89 -10.39 5.01
C GLN A 62 8.43 -10.29 3.56
N ASP A 63 8.97 -9.32 2.83
CA ASP A 63 8.81 -9.28 1.38
C ASP A 63 9.39 -10.53 0.73
N TYR A 64 8.69 -11.07 -0.25
CA TYR A 64 9.06 -12.33 -0.92
C TYR A 64 10.50 -12.32 -1.48
N VAL A 65 10.88 -11.23 -2.16
CA VAL A 65 12.19 -11.13 -2.79
C VAL A 65 13.29 -11.01 -1.73
N TYR A 66 13.05 -10.24 -0.70
CA TYR A 66 13.97 -10.13 0.43
C TYR A 66 14.13 -11.45 1.18
N ALA A 67 13.02 -12.13 1.50
CA ALA A 67 13.04 -13.39 2.24
C ALA A 67 13.75 -14.52 1.49
N ASN A 68 13.55 -14.61 0.18
CA ASN A 68 14.06 -15.76 -0.60
C ASN A 68 15.41 -15.49 -1.26
N TYR A 69 15.74 -14.24 -1.56
CA TYR A 69 16.95 -13.90 -2.32
C TYR A 69 17.86 -12.91 -1.60
N GLY A 70 17.46 -12.36 -0.45
CA GLY A 70 18.24 -11.36 0.28
C GLY A 70 18.36 -10.01 -0.45
N ILE A 71 17.57 -9.80 -1.51
CA ILE A 71 17.63 -8.59 -2.32
C ILE A 71 16.75 -7.52 -1.68
N LYS A 72 17.36 -6.38 -1.37
CA LYS A 72 16.64 -5.18 -0.89
C LYS A 72 16.28 -4.31 -2.08
N ALA A 73 15.00 -4.32 -2.47
CA ALA A 73 14.44 -3.38 -3.42
C ALA A 73 14.17 -2.02 -2.76
N GLU A 74 13.99 -0.97 -3.55
CA GLU A 74 13.52 0.32 -3.04
C GLU A 74 12.14 0.16 -2.42
N THR A 75 11.98 0.73 -1.23
CA THR A 75 10.72 0.71 -0.49
C THR A 75 9.87 1.94 -0.80
N THR A 76 8.64 1.92 -0.32
CA THR A 76 7.73 3.08 -0.44
C THR A 76 8.33 4.37 0.16
N GLU A 77 9.18 4.26 1.19
CA GLU A 77 9.80 5.42 1.84
C GLU A 77 11.01 5.96 1.06
N ASP A 78 11.66 5.12 0.25
CA ASP A 78 12.82 5.52 -0.55
C ASP A 78 12.41 6.32 -1.80
N LEU A 79 11.15 6.19 -2.23
CA LEU A 79 10.63 6.79 -3.45
C LEU A 79 9.99 8.16 -3.20
N THR A 80 10.21 9.06 -4.14
CA THR A 80 9.58 10.39 -4.12
C THR A 80 8.15 10.36 -4.66
N VAL A 81 7.38 11.41 -4.36
CA VAL A 81 6.04 11.62 -4.95
C VAL A 81 6.10 11.59 -6.49
N GLU A 82 7.16 12.17 -7.07
CA GLU A 82 7.37 12.19 -8.52
C GLU A 82 7.59 10.79 -9.10
N ASP A 83 8.32 9.92 -8.41
CA ASP A 83 8.56 8.54 -8.85
C ASP A 83 7.26 7.73 -8.85
N HIS A 84 6.44 7.89 -7.80
CA HIS A 84 5.11 7.29 -7.76
C HIS A 84 4.22 7.75 -8.91
N LEU A 85 4.20 9.06 -9.20
CA LEU A 85 3.43 9.64 -10.31
C LEU A 85 3.94 9.16 -11.66
N LYS A 86 5.26 9.16 -11.89
CA LYS A 86 5.88 8.68 -13.14
C LYS A 86 5.49 7.23 -13.44
N MET A 87 5.54 6.36 -12.44
CA MET A 87 5.16 4.96 -12.60
C MET A 87 3.69 4.85 -13.03
N GLN A 88 2.78 5.54 -12.36
CA GLN A 88 1.35 5.49 -12.66
C GLN A 88 1.05 6.08 -14.05
N VAL A 89 1.68 7.21 -14.40
CA VAL A 89 1.53 7.86 -15.73
C VAL A 89 2.04 6.96 -16.85
N ALA A 90 3.16 6.25 -16.63
CA ALA A 90 3.73 5.34 -17.63
C ALA A 90 2.81 4.16 -17.95
N ILE A 91 2.05 3.67 -16.97
CA ILE A 91 1.19 2.48 -17.11
C ILE A 91 -0.21 2.84 -17.61
N GLN A 92 -0.75 3.99 -17.20
CA GLN A 92 -2.15 4.37 -17.48
C GLN A 92 -2.56 4.27 -18.96
N PRO A 93 -1.73 4.61 -19.96
CA PRO A 93 -2.11 4.51 -21.37
C PRO A 93 -2.45 3.09 -21.84
N TYR A 94 -1.98 2.08 -21.13
CA TYR A 94 -2.17 0.66 -21.47
C TYR A 94 -3.32 0.01 -20.70
N ILE A 95 -3.99 0.75 -19.83
CA ILE A 95 -5.05 0.25 -18.94
C ILE A 95 -6.34 1.01 -19.22
N ASP A 96 -7.42 0.27 -19.51
CA ASP A 96 -8.74 0.86 -19.81
C ASP A 96 -9.37 1.54 -18.60
N SER A 97 -9.26 0.93 -17.43
CA SER A 97 -9.74 1.50 -16.17
C SER A 97 -8.67 2.35 -15.48
N ALA A 98 -8.97 2.91 -14.32
CA ALA A 98 -7.96 3.55 -13.50
C ALA A 98 -6.93 2.54 -12.97
N VAL A 99 -5.70 2.99 -12.84
CA VAL A 99 -4.62 2.24 -12.18
C VAL A 99 -4.67 2.55 -10.69
N SER A 100 -4.82 1.51 -9.87
CA SER A 100 -4.71 1.66 -8.42
C SER A 100 -3.25 1.78 -8.03
N LYS A 101 -2.88 2.96 -7.55
CA LYS A 101 -1.56 3.24 -7.01
C LYS A 101 -1.67 4.30 -5.92
N THR A 102 -0.97 4.04 -4.82
CA THR A 102 -0.86 4.99 -3.71
C THR A 102 0.35 5.90 -3.93
N ILE A 103 0.13 7.20 -3.79
CA ILE A 103 1.18 8.20 -3.76
C ILE A 103 1.38 8.58 -2.29
N ASN A 104 2.50 8.15 -1.74
CA ASN A 104 2.83 8.45 -0.36
C ASN A 104 3.38 9.87 -0.26
N VAL A 105 2.80 10.66 0.63
CA VAL A 105 3.21 12.04 0.90
C VAL A 105 3.78 12.13 2.31
N GLY A 106 4.83 12.92 2.47
CA GLY A 106 5.51 13.11 3.74
C GLY A 106 4.64 13.79 4.80
N GLU A 107 5.06 13.67 6.05
CA GLU A 107 4.35 14.28 7.19
C GLU A 107 4.20 15.81 7.06
N ASN A 108 5.21 16.45 6.52
CA ASN A 108 5.32 17.91 6.42
C ASN A 108 4.84 18.48 5.08
N VAL A 109 4.15 17.65 4.26
CA VAL A 109 3.62 18.12 2.97
C VAL A 109 2.70 19.31 3.18
N THR A 110 2.95 20.40 2.47
CA THR A 110 2.09 21.57 2.44
C THR A 110 0.82 21.34 1.63
N PHE A 111 -0.20 22.16 1.83
CA PHE A 111 -1.42 22.06 1.03
C PHE A 111 -1.16 22.31 -0.47
N GLU A 112 -0.24 23.20 -0.81
CA GLU A 112 0.09 23.49 -2.21
C GLU A 112 0.79 22.29 -2.88
N GLU A 113 1.76 21.66 -2.21
CA GLU A 113 2.40 20.44 -2.69
C GLU A 113 1.39 19.29 -2.83
N PHE A 114 0.52 19.13 -1.84
CA PHE A 114 -0.54 18.14 -1.88
C PHE A 114 -1.49 18.35 -3.07
N LYS A 115 -1.91 19.59 -3.29
CA LYS A 115 -2.75 19.98 -4.43
C LYS A 115 -2.05 19.70 -5.76
N ASP A 116 -0.75 19.97 -5.84
CA ASP A 116 0.04 19.78 -7.05
C ASP A 116 0.10 18.32 -7.48
N VAL A 117 0.11 17.36 -6.55
CA VAL A 117 0.02 15.92 -6.86
C VAL A 117 -1.19 15.62 -7.76
N TYR A 118 -2.36 16.16 -7.43
CA TYR A 118 -3.58 15.95 -8.22
C TYR A 118 -3.52 16.66 -9.58
N ILE A 119 -2.94 17.87 -9.61
CA ILE A 119 -2.76 18.62 -10.85
C ILE A 119 -1.81 17.89 -11.79
N GLN A 120 -0.69 17.37 -11.28
CA GLN A 120 0.26 16.58 -12.06
C GLN A 120 -0.36 15.27 -12.55
N GLY A 121 -1.13 14.58 -11.70
CA GLY A 121 -1.89 13.39 -12.09
C GLY A 121 -2.86 13.69 -13.23
N TRP A 122 -3.63 14.77 -13.15
CA TRP A 122 -4.52 15.21 -14.22
C TRP A 122 -3.77 15.54 -15.51
N ARG A 123 -2.66 16.29 -15.43
CA ARG A 123 -1.80 16.59 -16.60
C ARG A 123 -1.21 15.33 -17.22
N GLY A 124 -0.88 14.34 -16.37
CA GLY A 124 -0.43 13.01 -16.78
C GLY A 124 -1.54 12.09 -17.32
N LYS A 125 -2.80 12.62 -17.45
CA LYS A 125 -3.98 11.90 -17.94
C LYS A 125 -4.32 10.66 -17.11
N LEU A 126 -4.03 10.69 -15.82
CA LEU A 126 -4.47 9.66 -14.90
C LEU A 126 -5.99 9.69 -14.73
N LYS A 127 -6.59 8.52 -14.62
CA LYS A 127 -8.05 8.34 -14.40
C LYS A 127 -8.43 8.36 -12.93
N GLY A 128 -7.45 8.26 -12.03
CA GLY A 128 -7.63 8.35 -10.58
C GLY A 128 -6.28 8.56 -9.89
N VAL A 129 -6.30 9.20 -8.73
CA VAL A 129 -5.12 9.46 -7.89
C VAL A 129 -5.50 9.19 -6.45
N THR A 130 -4.70 8.41 -5.75
CA THR A 130 -4.86 8.14 -4.32
C THR A 130 -3.62 8.59 -3.59
N THR A 131 -3.78 9.44 -2.59
CA THR A 131 -2.68 9.89 -1.73
C THR A 131 -2.80 9.28 -0.34
N PHE A 132 -1.68 8.95 0.26
CA PHE A 132 -1.60 8.50 1.64
C PHE A 132 -0.57 9.31 2.40
N ARG A 133 -0.98 9.89 3.54
CA ARG A 133 -0.09 10.63 4.43
C ARG A 133 0.27 9.76 5.63
N LEU A 134 1.57 9.56 5.86
CA LEU A 134 2.07 8.72 6.95
C LEU A 134 1.80 9.34 8.34
N ALA A 135 1.59 10.66 8.43
CA ALA A 135 1.23 11.34 9.67
C ALA A 135 -0.27 11.55 9.79
N GLY A 136 -0.87 11.09 10.85
CA GLY A 136 -2.26 11.36 11.15
C GLY A 136 -2.89 10.33 12.09
N LYS A 137 -4.14 10.55 12.49
CA LYS A 137 -4.91 9.69 13.40
C LYS A 137 -5.28 8.30 12.81
N ARG A 138 -4.94 8.04 11.56
CA ARG A 138 -5.16 6.74 10.90
C ARG A 138 -3.81 6.04 10.74
N TYR A 139 -3.40 5.34 11.78
CA TYR A 139 -2.31 4.38 11.65
C TYR A 139 -2.72 3.27 10.67
N GLY A 140 -1.81 2.92 9.76
CA GLY A 140 -2.02 1.82 8.83
C GLY A 140 -2.09 0.47 9.55
N ILE A 141 -2.62 -0.53 8.86
CA ILE A 141 -2.66 -1.93 9.32
C ILE A 141 -1.24 -2.51 9.39
N LEU A 142 -0.30 -1.91 8.67
CA LEU A 142 1.12 -2.30 8.62
C LEU A 142 1.93 -1.31 9.46
N ASN A 143 2.68 -1.82 10.41
CA ASN A 143 3.58 -1.05 11.26
C ASN A 143 5.03 -1.47 10.98
N LYS A 144 5.98 -0.54 11.20
CA LYS A 144 7.41 -0.88 11.19
C LYS A 144 7.67 -1.91 12.27
N SER A 145 8.38 -3.00 11.93
CA SER A 145 8.95 -3.87 12.93
C SER A 145 9.98 -3.06 13.71
N GLU A 146 9.67 -2.71 14.94
CA GLU A 146 10.67 -2.12 15.82
C GLU A 146 11.77 -3.18 16.07
N PRO A 147 13.05 -2.81 16.03
CA PRO A 147 14.10 -3.70 16.47
C PRO A 147 13.77 -4.08 17.91
N SER A 148 13.71 -5.38 18.18
CA SER A 148 13.36 -5.91 19.52
C SER A 148 14.26 -5.26 20.57
N VAL A 149 13.78 -4.17 21.16
CA VAL A 149 14.34 -3.65 22.40
C VAL A 149 14.07 -4.74 23.40
N LYS A 150 15.12 -5.26 24.03
CA LYS A 150 14.99 -6.18 25.16
C LYS A 150 13.99 -5.54 26.12
N GLU A 151 12.91 -6.26 26.43
CA GLU A 151 11.99 -5.89 27.47
C GLU A 151 12.82 -5.62 28.75
N GLU A 152 13.06 -4.37 29.04
CA GLU A 152 13.24 -3.98 30.43
C GLU A 152 11.85 -4.15 31.04
N GLU A 153 11.74 -4.97 32.05
CA GLU A 153 10.56 -5.19 32.87
C GLU A 153 10.07 -3.84 33.42
N GLY A 154 9.29 -3.14 32.62
CA GLY A 154 8.62 -1.90 33.00
C GLY A 154 7.22 -2.25 33.47
N ALA A 155 6.94 -1.92 34.70
CA ALA A 155 5.68 -2.12 35.40
C ALA A 155 4.46 -1.91 34.50
N ALA A 156 3.74 -2.98 34.22
CA ALA A 156 2.50 -2.93 33.47
C ALA A 156 1.39 -2.40 34.38
N CYS A 157 0.87 -1.22 34.04
CA CYS A 157 -0.34 -0.71 34.71
C CYS A 157 -1.57 -1.35 34.07
N PHE A 158 -2.46 -1.91 34.83
CA PHE A 158 -3.77 -2.37 34.36
C PHE A 158 -4.91 -1.63 35.13
N ILE A 159 -6.05 -1.55 34.48
CA ILE A 159 -7.26 -0.98 35.10
C ILE A 159 -8.15 -2.14 35.53
N ASP A 160 -8.42 -2.23 36.81
CA ASP A 160 -9.38 -3.21 37.36
C ASP A 160 -10.78 -2.94 36.76
N PRO A 161 -11.35 -3.89 36.02
CA PRO A 161 -12.64 -3.71 35.37
C PRO A 161 -13.83 -3.59 36.32
N THR A 162 -13.65 -3.94 37.61
CA THR A 162 -14.72 -3.85 38.61
C THR A 162 -14.67 -2.55 39.41
N THR A 163 -13.51 -2.01 39.66
CA THR A 163 -13.32 -0.80 40.47
C THR A 163 -12.96 0.43 39.69
N GLY A 164 -12.47 0.29 38.44
CA GLY A 164 -12.00 1.38 37.61
C GLY A 164 -10.68 2.02 38.07
N GLN A 165 -10.02 1.46 39.07
CA GLN A 165 -8.75 1.96 39.58
C GLN A 165 -7.58 1.42 38.79
N LYS A 166 -6.57 2.30 38.59
CA LYS A 166 -5.33 1.97 37.87
C LYS A 166 -4.29 1.50 38.87
N GLU A 167 -3.87 0.25 38.77
CA GLU A 167 -2.75 -0.31 39.53
C GLU A 167 -1.53 -0.50 38.66
N CYS A 168 -0.36 -0.04 39.12
CA CYS A 168 0.94 -0.17 38.47
C CYS A 168 1.83 -0.99 39.45
N GLY A 169 2.29 -2.16 39.03
CA GLY A 169 3.21 -3.01 39.79
C GLY A 169 4.63 -2.91 39.25
#